data_ffd086d6443e7ed64cef372f1985c825
#
_entry.id   ffd086d6443e7ed64cef372f1985c825
#
_cell.length_a   1.000
_cell.length_b   1.000
_cell.length_c   1.000
_cell.angle_alpha   90.00
_cell.angle_beta   90.00
_cell.angle_gamma   90.00
#
_symmetry.space_group_name_H-M   'P 1'
#
loop_
_entity.id
_entity.type
_entity.pdbx_description
1 polymer ?
#
loop_
_entity_poly.entity_id
_entity_poly.type
_entity_poly.pdbx_seq_one_letter_code
_entity_poly.pdbx_strand_id
1 'polypeptide(L)'
;MKKNKTEIEMILFVNDKARTINAQKLLSSPSESGIRDYIGKITTGNIIVFDEDTCSVLTSPLPNRICVVITQNKDFNREGFVRVESIRDFIDMLGTKFDRYRDVYVMVDNIHIVRSFIGHVDRIKMVEVEGAESHDRYELSDIPYKTIQDIRRSSNVVWEHNINDSTKIIDYEFKDNVLMCTASVDGFGCYGVCAREPRVHVNGFGETVRRKSDHRDSIVLHKGDRVFMKTDIEIYRIPKNVYVEVKTILHYFVYNGISVESSSIIDGVVCVGLVNMGSKPVTIHKDQTIAVLAIRGEHEFLKVAHKEFPCEKVDGWDNYESKEDRRRSLKDERCIGNDGGDMSECCCDGF
;
A
#
# COMPACT_ATOMS: atom_id res chain seq x y z
N MET A 1 -29.58 17.04 -2.41
CA MET A 1 -28.26 17.69 -2.29
C MET A 1 -27.20 16.62 -2.47
N LYS A 2 -26.30 16.73 -3.47
CA LYS A 2 -25.12 15.87 -3.55
C LYS A 2 -24.28 16.15 -2.29
N LYS A 3 -24.02 15.14 -1.44
CA LYS A 3 -23.00 15.27 -0.40
C LYS A 3 -21.69 15.62 -1.15
N ASN A 4 -21.13 16.79 -0.89
CA ASN A 4 -19.80 17.09 -1.38
C ASN A 4 -18.88 16.05 -0.74
N LYS A 5 -18.13 15.32 -1.56
CA LYS A 5 -17.11 14.38 -1.08
C LYS A 5 -16.09 15.19 -0.29
N THR A 6 -15.75 14.75 0.90
CA THR A 6 -14.63 15.30 1.67
C THR A 6 -13.34 15.04 0.89
N GLU A 7 -12.58 16.09 0.59
CA GLU A 7 -11.28 15.96 -0.07
C GLU A 7 -10.18 15.77 0.98
N ILE A 8 -9.27 14.85 0.71
CA ILE A 8 -8.11 14.60 1.55
C ILE A 8 -6.88 15.10 0.80
N GLU A 9 -6.20 16.09 1.38
CA GLU A 9 -4.99 16.67 0.84
C GLU A 9 -3.79 16.38 1.76
N MET A 10 -2.68 15.92 1.20
CA MET A 10 -1.44 15.72 1.94
C MET A 10 -0.50 16.89 1.71
N ILE A 11 0.10 17.40 2.78
CA ILE A 11 1.10 18.48 2.71
C ILE A 11 2.46 17.86 3.01
N LEU A 12 3.38 17.95 2.05
CA LEU A 12 4.76 17.49 2.18
C LEU A 12 5.72 18.66 1.99
N PHE A 13 6.72 18.75 2.85
CA PHE A 13 7.79 19.74 2.74
C PHE A 13 9.02 19.10 2.11
N VAL A 14 9.55 19.71 1.07
CA VAL A 14 10.70 19.17 0.34
C VAL A 14 11.70 20.29 0.01
N ASN A 15 12.96 19.94 -0.12
CA ASN A 15 13.95 20.84 -0.66
C ASN A 15 14.03 20.75 -2.20
N ASP A 16 14.82 21.59 -2.83
CA ASP A 16 15.10 21.60 -4.27
C ASP A 16 15.62 20.26 -4.82
N LYS A 17 16.26 19.42 -3.99
CA LYS A 17 16.69 18.06 -4.32
C LYS A 17 15.63 17.00 -4.04
N ALA A 18 14.38 17.42 -3.79
CA ALA A 18 13.25 16.54 -3.46
C ALA A 18 13.49 15.64 -2.22
N ARG A 19 14.33 16.08 -1.29
CA ARG A 19 14.43 15.47 0.03
C ARG A 19 13.38 16.09 0.93
N THR A 20 12.70 15.29 1.71
CA THR A 20 11.69 15.77 2.64
C THR A 20 12.32 16.47 3.84
N ILE A 21 11.73 17.59 4.20
CA ILE A 21 12.10 18.40 5.35
C ILE A 21 11.15 18.05 6.48
N ASN A 22 11.66 17.97 7.70
CA ASN A 22 10.84 17.75 8.89
C ASN A 22 9.86 18.94 9.08
N ALA A 23 8.57 18.67 9.00
CA ALA A 23 7.50 19.67 9.08
C ALA A 23 7.56 20.45 10.40
N GLN A 24 7.85 19.75 11.49
CA GLN A 24 7.99 20.32 12.82
C GLN A 24 9.05 21.41 12.86
N LYS A 25 10.24 21.11 12.37
CA LYS A 25 11.39 22.04 12.39
C LYS A 25 11.14 23.22 11.47
N LEU A 26 10.58 22.96 10.28
CA LEU A 26 10.25 24.01 9.33
C LEU A 26 9.24 25.00 9.92
N LEU A 27 8.12 24.48 10.45
CA LEU A 27 7.05 25.31 10.99
C LEU A 27 7.42 26.03 12.28
N SER A 28 8.40 25.56 13.03
CA SER A 28 8.93 26.28 14.21
C SER A 28 9.97 27.34 13.86
N SER A 29 10.51 27.35 12.63
CA SER A 29 11.51 28.34 12.20
C SER A 29 10.88 29.73 12.05
N PRO A 30 11.44 30.78 12.68
CA PRO A 30 10.95 32.16 12.53
C PRO A 30 11.00 32.68 11.10
N SER A 31 11.95 32.22 10.29
CA SER A 31 12.12 32.64 8.88
C SER A 31 10.98 32.17 7.97
N GLU A 32 10.19 31.16 8.39
CA GLU A 32 9.17 30.53 7.57
C GLU A 32 7.74 30.99 7.92
N SER A 33 7.61 32.26 8.32
CA SER A 33 6.30 32.84 8.64
C SER A 33 5.30 32.76 7.49
N GLY A 34 5.76 32.98 6.24
CA GLY A 34 4.92 32.90 5.06
C GLY A 34 4.32 31.50 4.83
N ILE A 35 5.09 30.43 5.09
CA ILE A 35 4.61 29.05 5.02
C ILE A 35 3.56 28.82 6.11
N ARG A 36 3.81 29.25 7.34
CA ARG A 36 2.85 29.11 8.45
C ARG A 36 1.55 29.83 8.17
N ASP A 37 1.64 31.06 7.65
CA ASP A 37 0.47 31.86 7.31
C ASP A 37 -0.36 31.18 6.21
N TYR A 38 0.31 30.64 5.19
CA TYR A 38 -0.36 29.88 4.12
C TYR A 38 -1.06 28.63 4.67
N ILE A 39 -0.32 27.78 5.41
CA ILE A 39 -0.89 26.56 6.03
C ILE A 39 -2.02 26.96 6.99
N GLY A 40 -1.80 27.99 7.77
CA GLY A 40 -2.82 28.56 8.66
C GLY A 40 -4.11 28.90 7.92
N LYS A 41 -4.00 29.54 6.76
CA LYS A 41 -5.13 29.99 5.95
C LYS A 41 -5.91 28.82 5.33
N ILE A 42 -5.23 27.87 4.70
CA ILE A 42 -5.91 26.75 3.99
C ILE A 42 -6.55 25.75 4.96
N THR A 43 -5.97 25.54 6.13
CA THR A 43 -6.46 24.55 7.10
C THR A 43 -7.53 25.08 8.04
N THR A 44 -7.81 26.40 8.07
CA THR A 44 -8.81 26.99 8.97
C THR A 44 -10.22 26.49 8.64
N GLY A 45 -10.95 26.01 9.66
CA GLY A 45 -12.30 25.47 9.51
C GLY A 45 -12.36 24.02 9.08
N ASN A 46 -11.21 23.36 8.95
CA ASN A 46 -11.06 22.03 8.43
C ASN A 46 -10.45 21.07 9.46
N ILE A 47 -10.24 19.82 9.05
CA ILE A 47 -9.51 18.81 9.84
C ILE A 47 -8.04 18.87 9.46
N ILE A 48 -7.17 18.82 10.44
CA ILE A 48 -5.73 18.64 10.23
C ILE A 48 -5.26 17.39 10.97
N VAL A 49 -4.54 16.55 10.26
CA VAL A 49 -4.05 15.26 10.76
C VAL A 49 -2.54 15.34 10.92
N PHE A 50 -2.06 14.93 12.07
CA PHE A 50 -0.64 14.86 12.44
C PHE A 50 -0.25 13.44 12.83
N ASP A 51 1.01 13.11 12.74
CA ASP A 51 1.63 12.06 13.56
C ASP A 51 2.01 12.61 14.95
N GLU A 52 2.41 11.71 15.85
CA GLU A 52 2.75 12.10 17.22
C GLU A 52 3.97 13.05 17.24
N ASP A 53 4.96 12.79 16.40
CA ASP A 53 6.19 13.59 16.32
C ASP A 53 5.89 15.01 15.82
N THR A 54 5.18 15.14 14.71
CA THR A 54 4.78 16.45 14.17
C THR A 54 3.87 17.20 15.16
N CYS A 55 3.00 16.48 15.87
CA CYS A 55 2.16 17.09 16.90
C CYS A 55 2.92 17.56 18.13
N SER A 56 4.08 16.99 18.42
CA SER A 56 4.82 17.25 19.68
C SER A 56 5.20 18.72 19.89
N VAL A 57 5.41 19.47 18.82
CA VAL A 57 5.75 20.93 18.88
C VAL A 57 4.57 21.84 19.11
N LEU A 58 3.36 21.35 18.87
CA LEU A 58 2.19 22.16 19.13
C LEU A 58 1.93 22.17 20.64
N THR A 59 2.02 23.33 21.27
CA THR A 59 1.70 23.47 22.71
C THR A 59 0.22 23.34 22.99
N SER A 60 -0.62 23.68 22.00
CA SER A 60 -2.08 23.60 22.04
C SER A 60 -2.63 23.27 20.65
N PRO A 61 -3.87 22.78 20.54
CA PRO A 61 -4.50 22.57 19.25
C PRO A 61 -4.61 23.88 18.49
N LEU A 62 -4.50 23.79 17.17
CA LEU A 62 -4.63 24.96 16.30
C LEU A 62 -6.07 25.51 16.36
N PRO A 63 -6.27 26.84 16.53
CA PRO A 63 -7.60 27.41 16.69
C PRO A 63 -8.44 27.22 15.43
N ASN A 64 -9.75 27.04 15.62
CA ASN A 64 -10.73 26.87 14.54
C ASN A 64 -10.47 25.68 13.63
N ARG A 65 -9.89 24.59 14.16
CA ARG A 65 -9.60 23.33 13.44
C ARG A 65 -9.91 22.15 14.34
N ILE A 66 -10.16 21.00 13.73
CA ILE A 66 -10.08 19.73 14.43
C ILE A 66 -8.67 19.18 14.22
N CYS A 67 -7.92 19.10 15.30
CA CYS A 67 -6.58 18.50 15.32
C CYS A 67 -6.68 17.03 15.65
N VAL A 68 -6.37 16.16 14.69
CA VAL A 68 -6.37 14.70 14.83
C VAL A 68 -4.92 14.24 14.89
N VAL A 69 -4.62 13.30 15.81
CA VAL A 69 -3.30 12.70 15.93
C VAL A 69 -3.42 11.19 15.72
N ILE A 70 -2.69 10.67 14.73
CA ILE A 70 -2.58 9.23 14.49
C ILE A 70 -1.43 8.69 15.31
N THR A 71 -1.75 7.89 16.33
CA THR A 71 -0.76 7.29 17.21
C THR A 71 -1.28 5.99 17.83
N GLN A 72 -0.39 5.00 17.96
CA GLN A 72 -0.65 3.77 18.70
C GLN A 72 -0.36 3.92 20.19
N ASN A 73 0.20 5.05 20.62
CA ASN A 73 0.44 5.37 22.02
C ASN A 73 -0.89 5.54 22.75
N LYS A 74 -1.23 4.58 23.60
CA LYS A 74 -2.48 4.59 24.38
C LYS A 74 -2.50 5.69 25.44
N ASP A 75 -1.33 6.12 25.86
CA ASP A 75 -1.16 7.16 26.89
C ASP A 75 -1.20 8.58 26.30
N PHE A 76 -1.29 8.70 24.97
CA PHE A 76 -1.47 10.01 24.33
C PHE A 76 -2.81 10.62 24.74
N ASN A 77 -2.75 11.62 25.60
CA ASN A 77 -3.91 12.36 26.11
C ASN A 77 -3.57 13.85 26.18
N ARG A 78 -3.82 14.57 25.08
CA ARG A 78 -3.61 16.02 25.02
C ARG A 78 -4.94 16.71 24.78
N GLU A 79 -5.28 17.65 25.66
CA GLU A 79 -6.52 18.41 25.58
C GLU A 79 -6.70 19.09 24.23
N GLY A 80 -7.88 18.93 23.62
CA GLY A 80 -8.24 19.52 22.32
C GLY A 80 -7.72 18.77 21.10
N PHE A 81 -6.98 17.67 21.27
CA PHE A 81 -6.57 16.78 20.17
C PHE A 81 -7.43 15.51 20.18
N VAL A 82 -7.78 15.05 19.00
CA VAL A 82 -8.51 13.78 18.80
C VAL A 82 -7.51 12.70 18.48
N ARG A 83 -7.35 11.73 19.40
CA ARG A 83 -6.50 10.55 19.16
C ARG A 83 -7.21 9.53 18.27
N VAL A 84 -6.50 8.98 17.29
CA VAL A 84 -6.95 7.90 16.42
C VAL A 84 -5.83 6.87 16.30
N GLU A 85 -6.17 5.57 16.41
CA GLU A 85 -5.16 4.51 16.45
C GLU A 85 -4.63 4.10 15.08
N SER A 86 -5.46 4.26 14.04
CA SER A 86 -5.09 3.89 12.67
C SER A 86 -5.72 4.82 11.64
N ILE A 87 -5.16 4.82 10.44
CA ILE A 87 -5.72 5.57 9.31
C ILE A 87 -7.11 5.04 8.95
N ARG A 88 -7.32 3.74 9.05
CA ARG A 88 -8.63 3.12 8.80
C ARG A 88 -9.68 3.67 9.75
N ASP A 89 -9.38 3.72 11.05
CA ASP A 89 -10.29 4.29 12.04
C ASP A 89 -10.58 5.76 11.74
N PHE A 90 -9.56 6.51 11.26
CA PHE A 90 -9.74 7.89 10.84
C PHE A 90 -10.68 8.01 9.64
N ILE A 91 -10.49 7.21 8.59
CA ILE A 91 -11.36 7.20 7.41
C ILE A 91 -12.80 6.83 7.78
N ASP A 92 -12.99 5.84 8.64
CA ASP A 92 -14.32 5.46 9.15
C ASP A 92 -14.97 6.61 9.95
N MET A 93 -14.18 7.39 10.70
CA MET A 93 -14.66 8.56 11.42
C MET A 93 -15.07 9.72 10.49
N LEU A 94 -14.45 9.89 9.32
CA LEU A 94 -14.81 10.93 8.37
C LEU A 94 -16.28 10.83 7.93
N GLY A 95 -16.76 9.61 7.72
CA GLY A 95 -18.15 9.38 7.32
C GLY A 95 -19.19 9.55 8.43
N THR A 96 -18.77 9.60 9.71
CA THR A 96 -19.66 9.56 10.87
C THR A 96 -19.56 10.77 11.78
N LYS A 97 -18.36 11.09 12.25
CA LYS A 97 -18.12 12.14 13.25
C LYS A 97 -17.79 13.50 12.65
N PHE A 98 -17.19 13.49 11.45
CA PHE A 98 -16.62 14.68 10.82
C PHE A 98 -17.37 15.12 9.55
N ASP A 99 -18.60 14.68 9.36
CA ASP A 99 -19.44 14.94 8.17
C ASP A 99 -19.72 16.42 7.87
N ARG A 100 -19.44 17.30 8.82
CA ARG A 100 -19.61 18.76 8.72
C ARG A 100 -18.40 19.49 8.14
N TYR A 101 -17.24 18.81 8.10
CA TYR A 101 -15.99 19.39 7.64
C TYR A 101 -15.78 19.07 6.16
N ARG A 102 -15.26 20.04 5.42
CA ARG A 102 -15.13 19.89 3.96
C ARG A 102 -13.87 19.19 3.55
N ASP A 103 -12.74 19.59 4.16
CA ASP A 103 -11.42 19.17 3.73
C ASP A 103 -10.60 18.60 4.89
N VAL A 104 -9.71 17.69 4.55
CA VAL A 104 -8.77 17.07 5.47
C VAL A 104 -7.38 17.38 4.98
N TYR A 105 -6.54 17.93 5.84
CA TYR A 105 -5.14 18.19 5.57
C TYR A 105 -4.27 17.25 6.38
N VAL A 106 -3.47 16.43 5.72
CA VAL A 106 -2.56 15.45 6.35
C VAL A 106 -1.17 16.03 6.34
N MET A 107 -0.59 16.27 7.50
CA MET A 107 0.75 16.81 7.68
C MET A 107 1.52 15.91 8.64
N VAL A 108 2.31 15.00 8.07
CA VAL A 108 3.01 13.94 8.79
C VAL A 108 4.41 13.74 8.22
N ASP A 109 5.36 13.42 9.08
CA ASP A 109 6.75 13.15 8.72
C ASP A 109 7.10 11.66 8.73
N ASN A 110 6.23 10.82 9.27
CA ASN A 110 6.42 9.38 9.34
C ASN A 110 6.13 8.71 8.00
N ILE A 111 7.12 8.04 7.41
CA ILE A 111 7.01 7.38 6.10
C ILE A 111 5.90 6.33 6.03
N HIS A 112 5.68 5.58 7.11
CA HIS A 112 4.64 4.54 7.13
C HIS A 112 3.25 5.16 7.07
N ILE A 113 3.06 6.29 7.78
CA ILE A 113 1.81 7.03 7.75
C ILE A 113 1.60 7.67 6.37
N VAL A 114 2.62 8.32 5.80
CA VAL A 114 2.56 8.90 4.44
C VAL A 114 2.12 7.87 3.43
N ARG A 115 2.80 6.73 3.38
CA ARG A 115 2.49 5.66 2.43
C ARG A 115 1.09 5.08 2.62
N SER A 116 0.64 4.94 3.86
CA SER A 116 -0.71 4.44 4.15
C SER A 116 -1.80 5.45 3.79
N PHE A 117 -1.51 6.75 3.85
CA PHE A 117 -2.45 7.79 3.43
C PHE A 117 -2.53 7.97 1.92
N ILE A 118 -1.45 7.71 1.16
CA ILE A 118 -1.39 7.99 -0.29
C ILE A 118 -2.59 7.37 -1.03
N GLY A 119 -3.04 6.17 -0.62
CA GLY A 119 -4.22 5.52 -1.21
C GLY A 119 -5.55 6.26 -1.00
N HIS A 120 -5.62 7.13 -0.02
CA HIS A 120 -6.82 7.88 0.36
C HIS A 120 -6.77 9.35 -0.03
N VAL A 121 -5.61 9.83 -0.48
CA VAL A 121 -5.36 11.25 -0.78
C VAL A 121 -5.87 11.59 -2.18
N ASP A 122 -6.63 12.67 -2.28
CA ASP A 122 -7.10 13.21 -3.55
C ASP A 122 -6.03 14.10 -4.19
N ARG A 123 -5.30 14.91 -3.39
CA ARG A 123 -4.26 15.85 -3.84
C ARG A 123 -3.07 15.88 -2.90
N ILE A 124 -1.89 16.23 -3.44
CA ILE A 124 -0.67 16.43 -2.66
C ILE A 124 -0.15 17.84 -2.90
N LYS A 125 0.00 18.60 -1.82
CA LYS A 125 0.67 19.91 -1.81
C LYS A 125 2.13 19.71 -1.41
N MET A 126 3.05 19.92 -2.34
CA MET A 126 4.47 19.97 -2.03
C MET A 126 4.90 21.41 -1.81
N VAL A 127 5.38 21.70 -0.62
CA VAL A 127 6.01 22.98 -0.28
C VAL A 127 7.51 22.81 -0.51
N GLU A 128 8.01 23.36 -1.61
CA GLU A 128 9.42 23.33 -1.96
C GLU A 128 10.15 24.55 -1.40
N VAL A 129 11.23 24.30 -0.65
CA VAL A 129 12.07 25.34 -0.04
C VAL A 129 13.46 25.28 -0.65
N GLU A 130 13.86 26.33 -1.38
CA GLU A 130 15.19 26.43 -1.97
C GLU A 130 16.27 26.70 -0.91
N GLY A 131 17.48 26.20 -1.17
CA GLY A 131 18.65 26.44 -0.30
C GLY A 131 18.58 25.73 1.07
N ALA A 132 17.64 24.81 1.26
CA ALA A 132 17.54 24.00 2.48
C ALA A 132 18.61 22.89 2.57
N GLU A 133 19.71 23.03 1.82
CA GLU A 133 20.79 22.02 1.75
C GLU A 133 21.78 22.08 2.91
N SER A 134 21.89 23.19 3.59
CA SER A 134 22.79 23.28 4.74
C SER A 134 22.14 22.49 5.89
N HIS A 135 22.81 21.44 6.33
CA HIS A 135 22.42 20.63 7.51
C HIS A 135 22.09 21.47 8.76
N ASP A 136 22.41 22.76 8.72
CA ASP A 136 22.25 23.70 9.84
C ASP A 136 20.86 24.36 9.89
N ARG A 137 20.04 24.30 8.80
CA ARG A 137 18.75 24.99 8.77
C ARG A 137 17.56 24.08 9.01
N TYR A 138 17.54 22.88 8.39
CA TYR A 138 16.37 21.99 8.47
C TYR A 138 16.81 20.54 8.63
N GLU A 139 16.20 19.87 9.57
CA GLU A 139 16.32 18.43 9.74
C GLU A 139 15.52 17.71 8.63
N LEU A 140 16.14 16.71 8.02
CA LEU A 140 15.45 15.91 7.00
C LEU A 140 14.51 14.89 7.69
N SER A 141 13.35 14.65 7.09
CA SER A 141 12.46 13.59 7.56
C SER A 141 12.89 12.23 7.00
N ASP A 142 12.37 11.15 7.58
CA ASP A 142 12.68 9.78 7.18
C ASP A 142 11.99 9.33 5.87
N ILE A 143 11.26 10.25 5.20
CA ILE A 143 10.59 9.92 3.95
C ILE A 143 11.64 9.79 2.83
N PRO A 144 11.80 8.59 2.21
CA PRO A 144 12.82 8.40 1.20
C PRO A 144 12.60 9.26 -0.04
N TYR A 145 13.67 9.77 -0.62
CA TYR A 145 13.67 10.49 -1.90
C TYR A 145 12.88 9.75 -2.99
N LYS A 146 13.00 8.43 -3.06
CA LYS A 146 12.27 7.60 -4.02
C LYS A 146 10.76 7.78 -3.90
N THR A 147 10.22 7.89 -2.69
CA THR A 147 8.77 8.10 -2.47
C THR A 147 8.30 9.41 -3.10
N ILE A 148 9.06 10.49 -2.95
CA ILE A 148 8.74 11.78 -3.57
C ILE A 148 8.81 11.71 -5.10
N GLN A 149 9.82 11.03 -5.63
CA GLN A 149 9.95 10.83 -7.08
C GLN A 149 8.80 9.99 -7.66
N ASP A 150 8.39 8.95 -6.95
CA ASP A 150 7.27 8.10 -7.36
C ASP A 150 5.95 8.90 -7.35
N ILE A 151 5.72 9.76 -6.35
CA ILE A 151 4.57 10.67 -6.31
C ILE A 151 4.61 11.64 -7.51
N ARG A 152 5.73 12.31 -7.74
CA ARG A 152 5.87 13.25 -8.86
C ARG A 152 5.65 12.59 -10.21
N ARG A 153 6.17 11.38 -10.42
CA ARG A 153 5.98 10.61 -11.65
C ARG A 153 4.51 10.23 -11.86
N SER A 154 3.85 9.81 -10.80
CA SER A 154 2.48 9.31 -10.83
C SER A 154 1.41 10.41 -10.79
N SER A 155 1.82 11.67 -10.83
CA SER A 155 0.92 12.82 -10.68
C SER A 155 1.15 13.87 -11.77
N ASN A 156 0.12 14.69 -11.99
CA ASN A 156 0.18 15.91 -12.80
C ASN A 156 0.25 17.12 -11.89
N VAL A 157 1.02 18.12 -12.27
CA VAL A 157 0.96 19.44 -11.63
C VAL A 157 -0.31 20.13 -12.07
N VAL A 158 -1.17 20.48 -11.12
CA VAL A 158 -2.43 21.19 -11.37
C VAL A 158 -2.34 22.67 -11.03
N TRP A 159 -1.44 23.04 -10.14
CA TRP A 159 -1.26 24.41 -9.72
C TRP A 159 0.12 24.64 -9.12
N GLU A 160 0.69 25.83 -9.30
CA GLU A 160 1.97 26.26 -8.74
C GLU A 160 1.89 27.71 -8.28
N HIS A 161 2.45 28.02 -7.13
CA HIS A 161 2.45 29.35 -6.53
C HIS A 161 3.72 29.61 -5.73
N ASN A 162 4.32 30.77 -5.92
CA ASN A 162 5.44 31.22 -5.12
C ASN A 162 4.93 31.98 -3.89
N ILE A 163 5.34 31.54 -2.70
CA ILE A 163 5.11 32.29 -1.46
C ILE A 163 6.10 33.45 -1.39
N ASN A 164 7.35 33.18 -1.74
CA ASN A 164 8.46 34.13 -1.80
C ASN A 164 9.52 33.62 -2.80
N ASP A 165 10.66 34.31 -2.90
CA ASP A 165 11.72 33.98 -3.86
C ASP A 165 12.36 32.60 -3.64
N SER A 166 12.26 32.05 -2.42
CA SER A 166 12.87 30.75 -2.06
C SER A 166 11.86 29.65 -1.75
N THR A 167 10.56 29.94 -1.82
CA THR A 167 9.52 28.99 -1.42
C THR A 167 8.38 28.98 -2.40
N LYS A 168 8.10 27.79 -2.94
CA LYS A 168 6.95 27.57 -3.81
C LYS A 168 6.08 26.40 -3.33
N ILE A 169 4.81 26.43 -3.71
CA ILE A 169 3.86 25.38 -3.48
C ILE A 169 3.44 24.82 -4.81
N ILE A 170 3.45 23.49 -4.92
CA ILE A 170 3.04 22.77 -6.09
C ILE A 170 1.95 21.78 -5.70
N ASP A 171 0.78 21.93 -6.31
CA ASP A 171 -0.32 21.00 -6.14
C ASP A 171 -0.26 19.90 -7.19
N TYR A 172 -0.26 18.67 -6.70
CA TYR A 172 -0.25 17.45 -7.52
C TYR A 172 -1.58 16.72 -7.43
N GLU A 173 -2.06 16.25 -8.57
CA GLU A 173 -3.19 15.33 -8.66
C GLU A 173 -2.73 14.03 -9.35
N PHE A 174 -3.09 12.87 -8.79
CA PHE A 174 -2.66 11.60 -9.37
C PHE A 174 -3.25 11.38 -10.77
N LYS A 175 -2.42 10.91 -11.69
CA LYS A 175 -2.83 10.56 -13.05
C LYS A 175 -3.91 9.47 -13.05
N ASP A 176 -4.73 9.44 -14.09
CA ASP A 176 -5.82 8.48 -14.21
C ASP A 176 -5.35 7.03 -14.42
N ASN A 177 -4.13 6.83 -14.93
CA ASN A 177 -3.55 5.50 -15.18
C ASN A 177 -2.79 4.92 -14.00
N VAL A 178 -2.82 5.53 -12.82
CA VAL A 178 -2.10 5.05 -11.63
C VAL A 178 -2.88 3.97 -10.91
N LEU A 179 -2.29 2.80 -10.80
CA LEU A 179 -2.75 1.72 -9.92
C LEU A 179 -2.14 1.91 -8.53
N MET A 180 -2.98 2.03 -7.51
CA MET A 180 -2.55 2.14 -6.13
C MET A 180 -2.95 0.91 -5.33
N CYS A 181 -1.98 0.18 -4.80
CA CYS A 181 -2.25 -0.96 -3.92
C CYS A 181 -1.10 -1.24 -2.95
N THR A 182 -1.36 -2.09 -1.96
CA THR A 182 -0.37 -2.52 -0.96
C THR A 182 0.54 -3.64 -1.44
N ALA A 183 0.24 -4.26 -2.58
CA ALA A 183 1.01 -5.37 -3.11
C ALA A 183 2.50 -5.02 -3.29
N SER A 184 3.38 -5.98 -2.99
CA SER A 184 4.81 -5.85 -3.26
C SER A 184 5.10 -6.35 -4.67
N VAL A 185 5.78 -5.54 -5.49
CA VAL A 185 6.13 -5.92 -6.87
C VAL A 185 7.32 -6.86 -6.85
N ASP A 186 7.12 -8.13 -7.19
CA ASP A 186 8.18 -8.97 -7.70
C ASP A 186 8.26 -8.74 -9.22
N GLY A 187 9.45 -8.64 -9.81
CA GLY A 187 9.72 -8.07 -11.14
C GLY A 187 8.96 -8.66 -12.36
N PHE A 188 7.94 -9.51 -12.16
CA PHE A 188 7.18 -10.19 -13.21
C PHE A 188 5.69 -9.78 -13.30
N GLY A 189 5.25 -8.76 -12.56
CA GLY A 189 3.84 -8.31 -12.59
C GLY A 189 2.84 -9.27 -11.94
N CYS A 190 3.34 -10.24 -11.17
CA CYS A 190 2.53 -11.11 -10.34
C CYS A 190 2.87 -10.90 -8.86
N TYR A 191 1.86 -10.86 -8.01
CA TYR A 191 2.01 -10.54 -6.60
C TYR A 191 1.48 -11.69 -5.74
N GLY A 192 2.26 -12.13 -4.77
CA GLY A 192 1.79 -13.11 -3.78
C GLY A 192 0.65 -12.54 -2.95
N VAL A 193 -0.40 -13.31 -2.79
CA VAL A 193 -1.58 -12.96 -2.01
C VAL A 193 -1.59 -13.79 -0.74
N CYS A 194 -1.42 -13.16 0.42
CA CYS A 194 -1.32 -13.86 1.70
C CYS A 194 -2.68 -13.93 2.42
N ALA A 195 -2.95 -15.06 3.04
CA ALA A 195 -4.16 -15.30 3.82
C ALA A 195 -4.20 -14.41 5.07
N ARG A 196 -5.36 -13.84 5.37
CA ARG A 196 -5.64 -13.13 6.61
C ARG A 196 -6.77 -13.81 7.37
N GLU A 197 -7.90 -13.18 7.48
CA GLU A 197 -9.04 -13.70 8.21
C GLU A 197 -10.07 -14.34 7.29
N PRO A 198 -10.56 -15.55 7.56
CA PRO A 198 -11.70 -16.10 6.83
C PRO A 198 -12.96 -15.34 7.21
N ARG A 199 -13.70 -14.91 6.18
CA ARG A 199 -15.04 -14.31 6.35
C ARG A 199 -16.11 -15.39 6.48
N VAL A 200 -16.04 -16.41 5.63
CA VAL A 200 -17.01 -17.51 5.59
C VAL A 200 -16.26 -18.81 5.31
N HIS A 201 -16.62 -19.87 6.05
CA HIS A 201 -16.15 -21.23 5.79
C HIS A 201 -17.39 -22.12 5.63
N VAL A 202 -17.46 -22.84 4.52
CA VAL A 202 -18.56 -23.77 4.20
C VAL A 202 -17.94 -25.15 3.97
N ASN A 203 -18.49 -26.18 4.62
CA ASN A 203 -18.01 -27.56 4.43
C ASN A 203 -18.44 -28.11 3.06
N GLY A 204 -17.93 -29.30 2.70
CA GLY A 204 -18.24 -29.96 1.45
C GLY A 204 -19.73 -30.27 1.22
N PHE A 205 -20.58 -30.18 2.25
CA PHE A 205 -22.02 -30.35 2.20
C PHE A 205 -22.80 -29.04 2.10
N GLY A 206 -22.13 -27.90 2.07
CA GLY A 206 -22.73 -26.57 1.97
C GLY A 206 -23.13 -25.94 3.30
N GLU A 207 -22.70 -26.50 4.43
CA GLU A 207 -23.01 -25.97 5.76
C GLU A 207 -21.93 -25.02 6.25
N THR A 208 -22.34 -23.92 6.87
CA THR A 208 -21.39 -22.96 7.47
C THR A 208 -20.70 -23.57 8.67
N VAL A 209 -19.37 -23.64 8.63
CA VAL A 209 -18.55 -24.12 9.72
C VAL A 209 -18.31 -22.99 10.74
N ARG A 210 -18.84 -23.17 11.97
CA ARG A 210 -18.58 -22.26 13.08
C ARG A 210 -17.20 -22.55 13.65
N ARG A 211 -16.33 -21.54 13.66
CA ARG A 211 -14.99 -21.66 14.27
C ARG A 211 -15.07 -21.61 15.80
N LYS A 212 -14.30 -22.48 16.45
CA LYS A 212 -13.96 -22.31 17.87
C LYS A 212 -12.90 -21.21 17.96
N SER A 213 -12.99 -20.38 19.00
CA SER A 213 -12.16 -19.17 19.20
C SER A 213 -10.65 -19.42 19.30
N ASP A 214 -10.23 -20.67 19.48
CA ASP A 214 -8.85 -21.01 19.84
C ASP A 214 -7.90 -21.19 18.63
N HIS A 215 -8.41 -21.20 17.39
CA HIS A 215 -7.62 -21.35 16.17
C HIS A 215 -7.69 -20.10 15.28
N ARG A 216 -7.17 -18.98 15.78
CA ARG A 216 -7.21 -17.69 15.04
C ARG A 216 -6.24 -17.66 13.85
N ASP A 217 -5.14 -18.44 13.89
CA ASP A 217 -4.03 -18.34 12.96
C ASP A 217 -4.00 -19.42 11.87
N SER A 218 -4.97 -20.32 11.85
CA SER A 218 -5.07 -21.33 10.79
C SER A 218 -6.49 -21.82 10.55
N ILE A 219 -6.71 -22.39 9.36
CA ILE A 219 -7.96 -23.04 8.99
C ILE A 219 -7.67 -24.36 8.29
N VAL A 220 -8.39 -25.43 8.64
CA VAL A 220 -8.30 -26.71 7.97
C VAL A 220 -9.46 -26.83 6.99
N LEU A 221 -9.16 -27.11 5.72
CA LEU A 221 -10.12 -27.36 4.67
C LEU A 221 -10.10 -28.86 4.34
N HIS A 222 -11.20 -29.56 4.61
CA HIS A 222 -11.43 -30.91 4.14
C HIS A 222 -11.82 -30.92 2.66
N LYS A 223 -11.88 -32.10 2.04
CA LYS A 223 -12.31 -32.25 0.65
C LYS A 223 -13.69 -31.60 0.43
N GLY A 224 -13.77 -30.74 -0.56
CA GLY A 224 -14.98 -30.01 -0.92
C GLY A 224 -15.29 -28.77 -0.07
N ASP A 225 -14.54 -28.54 1.01
CA ASP A 225 -14.70 -27.32 1.80
C ASP A 225 -14.31 -26.08 1.00
N ARG A 226 -15.08 -25.01 1.23
CA ARG A 226 -14.85 -23.69 0.66
C ARG A 226 -14.62 -22.67 1.75
N VAL A 227 -13.69 -21.77 1.53
CA VAL A 227 -13.46 -20.64 2.42
C VAL A 227 -13.33 -19.34 1.63
N PHE A 228 -14.00 -18.30 2.09
CA PHE A 228 -13.81 -16.96 1.57
C PHE A 228 -12.99 -16.16 2.56
N MET A 229 -11.78 -15.75 2.15
CA MET A 229 -10.78 -15.15 3.02
C MET A 229 -10.48 -13.73 2.60
N LYS A 230 -10.27 -12.85 3.58
CA LYS A 230 -9.56 -11.60 3.35
C LYS A 230 -8.09 -11.89 3.09
N THR A 231 -7.46 -11.03 2.33
CA THR A 231 -6.01 -11.08 2.08
C THR A 231 -5.31 -9.85 2.62
N ASP A 232 -4.00 -9.81 2.46
CA ASP A 232 -3.14 -8.69 2.81
C ASP A 232 -3.11 -7.57 1.75
N ILE A 233 -3.75 -7.79 0.61
CA ILE A 233 -3.73 -6.81 -0.48
C ILE A 233 -4.95 -5.89 -0.39
N GLU A 234 -4.66 -4.60 -0.29
CA GLU A 234 -5.64 -3.54 -0.44
C GLU A 234 -5.40 -2.79 -1.75
N ILE A 235 -6.47 -2.54 -2.49
CA ILE A 235 -6.44 -1.78 -3.74
C ILE A 235 -7.28 -0.53 -3.56
N TYR A 236 -6.64 0.63 -3.67
CA TYR A 236 -7.26 1.93 -3.46
C TYR A 236 -7.74 2.56 -4.77
N ARG A 237 -7.04 2.26 -5.86
CA ARG A 237 -7.37 2.80 -7.17
C ARG A 237 -7.01 1.80 -8.27
N ILE A 238 -7.96 1.54 -9.17
CA ILE A 238 -7.77 0.74 -10.37
C ILE A 238 -8.04 1.64 -11.58
N PRO A 239 -7.08 1.84 -12.49
CA PRO A 239 -7.30 2.55 -13.74
C PRO A 239 -8.34 1.85 -14.62
N LYS A 240 -9.06 2.61 -15.46
CA LYS A 240 -10.17 2.10 -16.28
C LYS A 240 -9.77 0.96 -17.21
N ASN A 241 -8.52 0.95 -17.69
CA ASN A 241 -8.01 -0.03 -18.66
C ASN A 241 -7.15 -1.11 -18.02
N VAL A 242 -7.23 -1.25 -16.68
CA VAL A 242 -6.46 -2.23 -15.92
C VAL A 242 -7.39 -3.28 -15.36
N TYR A 243 -7.03 -4.53 -15.57
CA TYR A 243 -7.73 -5.70 -15.04
C TYR A 243 -6.88 -6.34 -13.97
N VAL A 244 -7.49 -6.57 -12.84
CA VAL A 244 -6.88 -7.26 -11.69
C VAL A 244 -7.53 -8.62 -11.57
N GLU A 245 -6.74 -9.68 -11.62
CA GLU A 245 -7.18 -11.06 -11.57
C GLU A 245 -6.42 -11.82 -10.49
N VAL A 246 -7.13 -12.56 -9.64
CA VAL A 246 -6.51 -13.46 -8.67
C VAL A 246 -6.46 -14.87 -9.25
N LYS A 247 -5.29 -15.49 -9.24
CA LYS A 247 -5.05 -16.80 -9.82
C LYS A 247 -4.60 -17.80 -8.77
N THR A 248 -4.94 -19.05 -9.01
CA THR A 248 -4.42 -20.18 -8.25
C THR A 248 -2.92 -20.32 -8.48
N ILE A 249 -2.18 -20.54 -7.40
CA ILE A 249 -0.77 -20.94 -7.47
C ILE A 249 -0.72 -22.40 -7.94
N LEU A 250 -0.06 -22.64 -9.06
CA LEU A 250 -0.01 -23.98 -9.66
C LEU A 250 0.53 -25.04 -8.68
N HIS A 251 1.56 -24.69 -7.90
CA HIS A 251 2.11 -25.56 -6.87
C HIS A 251 1.05 -25.96 -5.81
N TYR A 252 0.26 -24.97 -5.33
CA TYR A 252 -0.80 -25.21 -4.35
C TYR A 252 -1.88 -26.13 -4.89
N PHE A 253 -2.26 -25.94 -6.15
CA PHE A 253 -3.25 -26.78 -6.81
C PHE A 253 -2.71 -28.22 -6.99
N VAL A 254 -1.53 -28.38 -7.56
CA VAL A 254 -0.97 -29.68 -7.92
C VAL A 254 -0.68 -30.53 -6.68
N TYR A 255 -0.11 -29.94 -5.62
CA TYR A 255 0.29 -30.72 -4.44
C TYR A 255 -0.76 -30.80 -3.34
N ASN A 256 -1.56 -29.78 -3.19
CA ASN A 256 -2.51 -29.68 -2.09
C ASN A 256 -3.98 -29.72 -2.56
N GLY A 257 -4.24 -29.61 -3.84
CA GLY A 257 -5.59 -29.59 -4.39
C GLY A 257 -6.38 -28.30 -4.08
N ILE A 258 -5.72 -27.24 -3.63
CA ILE A 258 -6.37 -25.94 -3.35
C ILE A 258 -6.46 -25.12 -4.63
N SER A 259 -7.67 -24.67 -4.96
CA SER A 259 -7.94 -23.81 -6.10
C SER A 259 -8.63 -22.52 -5.68
N VAL A 260 -8.33 -21.43 -6.42
CA VAL A 260 -9.13 -20.20 -6.36
C VAL A 260 -10.43 -20.42 -7.14
N GLU A 261 -11.56 -20.36 -6.47
CA GLU A 261 -12.89 -20.49 -7.05
C GLU A 261 -13.46 -19.12 -7.44
N SER A 262 -13.16 -18.11 -6.63
CA SER A 262 -13.66 -16.75 -6.83
C SER A 262 -12.72 -15.72 -6.22
N SER A 263 -12.82 -14.48 -6.67
CA SER A 263 -12.17 -13.33 -6.03
C SER A 263 -13.06 -12.10 -6.14
N SER A 264 -12.95 -11.23 -5.18
CA SER A 264 -13.62 -9.92 -5.19
C SER A 264 -12.82 -8.89 -4.39
N ILE A 265 -13.08 -7.63 -4.67
CA ILE A 265 -12.57 -6.52 -3.86
C ILE A 265 -13.74 -6.01 -3.01
N ILE A 266 -13.62 -6.12 -1.69
CA ILE A 266 -14.65 -5.70 -0.74
C ILE A 266 -14.05 -4.67 0.19
N ASP A 267 -14.60 -3.47 0.18
CA ASP A 267 -14.08 -2.32 0.94
C ASP A 267 -12.58 -2.06 0.66
N GLY A 268 -12.17 -2.19 -0.60
CA GLY A 268 -10.79 -2.04 -1.03
C GLY A 268 -9.91 -3.27 -0.81
N VAL A 269 -10.31 -4.23 0.03
CA VAL A 269 -9.51 -5.43 0.35
C VAL A 269 -9.77 -6.52 -0.69
N VAL A 270 -8.71 -7.10 -1.24
CA VAL A 270 -8.81 -8.30 -2.07
C VAL A 270 -9.23 -9.47 -1.19
N CYS A 271 -10.31 -10.11 -1.59
CA CYS A 271 -10.83 -11.31 -0.94
C CYS A 271 -10.81 -12.50 -1.92
N VAL A 272 -10.46 -13.68 -1.44
CA VAL A 272 -10.26 -14.87 -2.26
C VAL A 272 -11.12 -16.01 -1.75
N GLY A 273 -11.90 -16.60 -2.64
CA GLY A 273 -12.62 -17.86 -2.41
C GLY A 273 -11.73 -19.04 -2.80
N LEU A 274 -11.43 -19.88 -1.83
CA LEU A 274 -10.64 -21.10 -2.03
C LEU A 274 -11.52 -22.32 -1.85
N VAL A 275 -11.21 -23.38 -2.62
CA VAL A 275 -11.85 -24.69 -2.49
C VAL A 275 -10.77 -25.77 -2.41
N ASN A 276 -10.96 -26.74 -1.51
CA ASN A 276 -10.13 -27.94 -1.49
C ASN A 276 -10.74 -29.01 -2.40
N MET A 277 -10.19 -29.16 -3.59
CA MET A 277 -10.56 -30.19 -4.57
C MET A 277 -9.77 -31.48 -4.38
N GLY A 278 -8.75 -31.45 -3.53
CA GLY A 278 -7.90 -32.60 -3.24
C GLY A 278 -8.58 -33.64 -2.34
N SER A 279 -7.93 -34.80 -2.16
CA SER A 279 -8.43 -35.86 -1.29
C SER A 279 -8.02 -35.74 0.17
N LYS A 280 -7.03 -34.90 0.48
CA LYS A 280 -6.47 -34.73 1.81
C LYS A 280 -6.90 -33.39 2.43
N PRO A 281 -7.07 -33.33 3.76
CA PRO A 281 -7.22 -32.05 4.45
C PRO A 281 -5.99 -31.16 4.26
N VAL A 282 -6.21 -29.86 4.06
CA VAL A 282 -5.15 -28.84 3.90
C VAL A 282 -5.33 -27.78 4.97
N THR A 283 -4.25 -27.47 5.68
CA THR A 283 -4.21 -26.37 6.64
C THR A 283 -3.68 -25.13 5.96
N ILE A 284 -4.43 -24.04 6.04
CA ILE A 284 -4.01 -22.71 5.59
C ILE A 284 -3.71 -21.90 6.83
N HIS A 285 -2.48 -21.40 6.93
CA HIS A 285 -2.04 -20.53 8.00
C HIS A 285 -2.25 -19.07 7.65
N LYS A 286 -2.42 -18.24 8.67
CA LYS A 286 -2.35 -16.79 8.53
C LYS A 286 -1.00 -16.41 7.93
N ASP A 287 -1.00 -15.37 7.09
CA ASP A 287 0.17 -14.84 6.36
C ASP A 287 0.79 -15.80 5.33
N GLN A 288 0.19 -16.96 5.13
CA GLN A 288 0.59 -17.90 4.08
C GLN A 288 0.14 -17.38 2.71
N THR A 289 1.03 -17.44 1.70
CA THR A 289 0.69 -17.13 0.32
C THR A 289 -0.27 -18.19 -0.24
N ILE A 290 -1.47 -17.76 -0.65
CA ILE A 290 -2.55 -18.66 -1.09
C ILE A 290 -2.96 -18.49 -2.54
N ALA A 291 -2.61 -17.36 -3.14
CA ALA A 291 -2.97 -17.01 -4.50
C ALA A 291 -1.94 -16.03 -5.09
N VAL A 292 -2.09 -15.73 -6.37
CA VAL A 292 -1.31 -14.72 -7.09
C VAL A 292 -2.25 -13.69 -7.67
N LEU A 293 -1.93 -12.41 -7.46
CA LEU A 293 -2.60 -11.30 -8.10
C LEU A 293 -1.90 -10.99 -9.42
N ALA A 294 -2.58 -11.12 -10.53
CA ALA A 294 -2.11 -10.73 -11.84
C ALA A 294 -2.76 -9.42 -12.27
N ILE A 295 -1.96 -8.47 -12.72
CA ILE A 295 -2.42 -7.16 -13.16
C ILE A 295 -2.12 -7.05 -14.66
N ARG A 296 -3.14 -6.72 -15.45
CA ARG A 296 -3.05 -6.60 -16.90
C ARG A 296 -3.51 -5.22 -17.36
N GLY A 297 -2.82 -4.66 -18.34
CA GLY A 297 -3.09 -3.34 -18.91
C GLY A 297 -1.96 -2.36 -18.64
N GLU A 298 -1.98 -1.25 -19.37
CA GLU A 298 -0.98 -0.18 -19.19
C GLU A 298 -1.32 0.62 -17.93
N HIS A 299 -0.40 0.67 -16.99
CA HIS A 299 -0.54 1.42 -15.75
C HIS A 299 0.81 1.83 -15.17
N GLU A 300 0.80 2.92 -14.44
CA GLU A 300 1.87 3.29 -13.52
C GLU A 300 1.52 2.70 -12.15
N PHE A 301 2.51 2.11 -11.49
CA PHE A 301 2.30 1.47 -10.20
C PHE A 301 2.77 2.37 -9.07
N LEU A 302 1.87 2.64 -8.12
CA LEU A 302 2.20 3.33 -6.87
C LEU A 302 1.94 2.39 -5.69
N LYS A 303 3.03 1.95 -5.06
CA LYS A 303 2.93 1.12 -3.86
C LYS A 303 2.52 1.97 -2.66
N VAL A 304 1.38 1.63 -2.10
CA VAL A 304 0.91 2.13 -0.81
C VAL A 304 1.45 1.21 0.27
N ALA A 305 2.08 1.76 1.32
CA ALA A 305 2.67 0.92 2.35
C ALA A 305 1.59 0.14 3.11
N HIS A 306 1.87 -1.13 3.24
CA HIS A 306 1.23 -1.98 4.23
C HIS A 306 2.14 -2.07 5.48
N LYS A 307 1.57 -2.31 6.68
CA LYS A 307 2.36 -2.85 7.79
C LYS A 307 3.11 -4.05 7.24
N GLU A 308 4.43 -4.02 7.30
CA GLU A 308 5.26 -5.17 6.97
C GLU A 308 4.94 -6.30 7.94
N PHE A 309 3.99 -7.13 7.55
CA PHE A 309 3.92 -8.46 8.11
C PHE A 309 4.86 -9.29 7.22
N PRO A 310 5.88 -9.91 7.79
CA PRO A 310 6.68 -10.84 7.03
C PRO A 310 5.73 -11.92 6.50
N CYS A 311 5.44 -11.91 5.21
CA CYS A 311 5.01 -13.14 4.55
C CYS A 311 6.20 -14.09 4.71
N GLU A 312 6.03 -15.19 5.41
CA GLU A 312 7.01 -16.26 5.36
C GLU A 312 7.24 -16.55 3.88
N LYS A 313 8.47 -16.30 3.42
CA LYS A 313 8.89 -16.77 2.12
C LYS A 313 8.63 -18.26 2.13
N VAL A 314 7.78 -18.72 1.24
CA VAL A 314 7.58 -20.15 1.06
C VAL A 314 8.94 -20.65 0.56
N ASP A 315 9.69 -21.30 1.46
CA ASP A 315 10.97 -21.95 1.14
C ASP A 315 10.75 -22.98 0.02
N GLY A 316 10.85 -22.57 -1.20
CA GLY A 316 10.59 -23.42 -2.36
C GLY A 316 10.58 -22.66 -3.67
N TRP A 317 10.34 -21.36 -3.67
CA TRP A 317 10.36 -20.56 -4.88
C TRP A 317 11.79 -20.35 -5.39
N ASP A 318 12.73 -20.01 -4.50
CA ASP A 318 14.15 -19.80 -4.86
C ASP A 318 14.83 -21.11 -5.33
N ASN A 319 14.31 -22.28 -4.90
CA ASN A 319 14.83 -23.57 -5.35
C ASN A 319 14.23 -24.04 -6.69
N TYR A 320 13.10 -23.49 -7.12
CA TYR A 320 12.48 -23.92 -8.37
C TYR A 320 13.05 -23.18 -9.58
N GLU A 321 13.28 -21.89 -9.48
CA GLU A 321 13.99 -21.13 -10.52
C GLU A 321 15.44 -21.63 -10.67
N SER A 322 16.14 -21.88 -9.56
CA SER A 322 17.51 -22.38 -9.62
C SER A 322 17.63 -23.77 -10.22
N LYS A 323 16.60 -24.63 -10.13
CA LYS A 323 16.64 -25.99 -10.75
C LYS A 323 16.27 -25.95 -12.23
N GLU A 324 15.40 -25.07 -12.64
CA GLU A 324 15.03 -24.93 -14.05
C GLU A 324 16.09 -24.15 -14.83
N ASP A 325 16.66 -23.11 -14.24
CA ASP A 325 17.82 -22.40 -14.77
C ASP A 325 19.09 -23.29 -14.79
N ARG A 326 19.31 -24.11 -13.77
CA ARG A 326 20.37 -25.12 -13.81
C ARG A 326 20.14 -26.20 -14.89
N ARG A 327 18.87 -26.53 -15.20
CA ARG A 327 18.58 -27.45 -16.30
C ARG A 327 18.76 -26.79 -17.67
N ARG A 328 18.50 -25.48 -17.78
CA ARG A 328 18.80 -24.72 -18.99
C ARG A 328 20.29 -24.51 -19.18
N SER A 329 21.01 -24.09 -18.15
CA SER A 329 22.47 -23.96 -18.20
C SER A 329 23.18 -25.28 -18.50
N LEU A 330 22.72 -26.41 -17.93
CA LEU A 330 23.24 -27.73 -18.22
C LEU A 330 22.88 -28.25 -19.63
N LYS A 331 21.80 -27.74 -20.26
CA LYS A 331 21.55 -28.03 -21.69
C LYS A 331 22.41 -27.16 -22.59
N ASP A 332 22.65 -25.92 -22.24
CA ASP A 332 23.52 -25.02 -23.00
C ASP A 332 25.00 -25.44 -22.91
N GLU A 333 25.46 -25.91 -21.76
CA GLU A 333 26.80 -26.44 -21.62
C GLU A 333 27.04 -27.75 -22.39
N ARG A 334 26.00 -28.57 -22.64
CA ARG A 334 26.12 -29.79 -23.48
C ARG A 334 26.08 -29.47 -24.98
N CYS A 335 25.61 -28.29 -25.37
CA CYS A 335 25.63 -27.89 -26.78
C CYS A 335 26.93 -27.19 -27.20
N ILE A 336 27.79 -26.79 -26.27
CA ILE A 336 29.06 -26.09 -26.57
C ILE A 336 30.29 -27.04 -26.61
N GLY A 337 30.12 -28.30 -26.29
CA GLY A 337 31.20 -29.25 -26.18
C GLY A 337 31.15 -30.41 -27.15
N ASN A 338 31.04 -30.20 -28.48
CA ASN A 338 31.48 -31.18 -29.47
C ASN A 338 31.62 -30.50 -30.85
N ASP A 339 32.80 -29.98 -31.10
CA ASP A 339 33.29 -29.76 -32.45
C ASP A 339 33.59 -31.12 -33.10
N GLY A 340 32.86 -31.42 -34.15
CA GLY A 340 33.24 -32.47 -35.11
C GLY A 340 32.36 -33.71 -35.09
N GLY A 341 31.36 -33.78 -35.95
CA GLY A 341 30.72 -35.02 -36.31
C GLY A 341 29.24 -34.95 -36.63
N ASP A 342 28.96 -34.89 -37.91
CA ASP A 342 27.76 -35.37 -38.63
C ASP A 342 26.37 -34.90 -38.20
N MET A 343 25.78 -34.07 -39.08
CA MET A 343 24.37 -33.68 -39.07
C MET A 343 23.50 -34.81 -39.63
N SER A 344 22.85 -35.56 -38.79
CA SER A 344 21.58 -36.18 -39.11
C SER A 344 20.81 -36.58 -37.84
N GLU A 345 19.54 -36.21 -37.83
CA GLU A 345 18.49 -36.61 -36.86
C GLU A 345 18.40 -35.86 -35.53
N CYS A 346 17.76 -34.69 -35.56
CA CYS A 346 16.98 -34.23 -34.43
C CYS A 346 15.49 -34.42 -34.73
N CYS A 347 14.94 -35.51 -34.27
CA CYS A 347 13.47 -35.68 -34.16
C CYS A 347 12.96 -34.88 -32.98
N CYS A 348 12.21 -33.83 -33.26
CA CYS A 348 11.29 -33.20 -32.31
C CYS A 348 9.95 -33.89 -32.46
N ASP A 349 9.57 -34.73 -31.52
CA ASP A 349 8.19 -35.14 -31.27
C ASP A 349 7.86 -34.84 -29.81
N GLY A 350 6.99 -33.96 -29.55
CA GLY A 350 5.58 -34.03 -29.17
C GLY A 350 5.35 -34.33 -27.70
N PHE A 351 4.97 -33.38 -26.93
CA PHE A 351 3.77 -33.24 -26.10
C PHE A 351 3.87 -32.00 -25.22
#